data_dfe0c62ea6d5a09087c12647e16380b1
#
_entry.id   dfe0c62ea6d5a09087c12647e16380b1
#
_cell.length_a   1.000
_cell.length_b   1.000
_cell.length_c   1.000
_cell.angle_alpha   90.00
_cell.angle_beta   90.00
_cell.angle_gamma   90.00
#
_symmetry.space_group_name_H-M   'P 1'
#
loop_
_entity.id
_entity.type
_entity.pdbx_description
1 polymer ?
#
loop_
_entity_poly.entity_id
_entity_poly.type
_entity_poly.pdbx_seq_one_letter_code
_entity_poly.pdbx_strand_id
1 'polypeptide(L)'
;MAVLQRRSSRRDLAAVAVFSGVGLVLGGCGLLPGRRREIEVAASSGLTDAVIAVGEDHEPRDVASATEEEFDWDRFAVYTIGTPATTINEESGVIVETGERYSTQEVLFVFHRDGTAVRGAPSGFEFLAHGAGAWWGPRTQLVWDPEQGTRLEDPDA
;
A
#
# COMPACT_ATOMS: atom_id res chain seq x y z
N MET A 1 -70.19 10.35 18.71
CA MET A 1 -70.69 9.81 17.43
C MET A 1 -69.56 8.94 16.91
N ALA A 2 -69.65 7.71 17.16
CA ALA A 2 -70.26 6.68 16.31
C ALA A 2 -69.39 6.44 15.11
N VAL A 3 -68.79 5.31 15.04
CA VAL A 3 -69.19 3.93 14.68
C VAL A 3 -68.44 3.57 13.39
N LEU A 4 -67.84 2.55 13.22
CA LEU A 4 -67.85 1.12 13.14
C LEU A 4 -66.74 0.65 12.20
N GLN A 5 -65.90 -0.30 12.65
CA GLN A 5 -66.03 -1.73 12.47
C GLN A 5 -65.99 -2.24 11.00
N ARG A 6 -65.02 -3.08 10.70
CA ARG A 6 -65.11 -4.51 10.36
C ARG A 6 -63.82 -4.97 9.65
N ARG A 7 -63.13 -5.97 10.23
CA ARG A 7 -63.25 -7.41 9.97
C ARG A 7 -62.94 -7.74 8.50
N SER A 8 -61.94 -8.54 8.24
CA SER A 8 -61.97 -10.00 8.19
C SER A 8 -60.70 -10.44 7.46
N SER A 9 -59.80 -11.26 8.06
CA SER A 9 -59.84 -12.71 8.04
C SER A 9 -59.54 -13.36 6.69
N ARG A 10 -58.48 -14.07 6.65
CA ARG A 10 -58.20 -15.43 6.19
C ARG A 10 -56.79 -15.47 5.68
N ARG A 11 -55.87 -16.15 6.37
CA ARG A 11 -55.58 -17.57 6.22
C ARG A 11 -55.38 -17.93 4.77
N ASP A 12 -54.12 -18.05 4.38
CA ASP A 12 -53.72 -19.21 3.58
C ASP A 12 -52.27 -19.57 3.92
N LEU A 13 -52.19 -20.77 4.40
CA LEU A 13 -51.00 -21.59 4.57
C LEU A 13 -50.50 -21.98 3.17
N ALA A 14 -49.24 -21.76 2.89
CA ALA A 14 -48.56 -22.59 1.94
C ALA A 14 -47.05 -22.56 2.13
N ALA A 15 -46.62 -23.72 2.53
CA ALA A 15 -45.39 -24.41 2.08
C ALA A 15 -44.05 -23.82 2.47
N VAL A 16 -43.57 -24.32 3.61
CA VAL A 16 -42.17 -24.49 3.94
C VAL A 16 -41.52 -25.44 2.93
N ALA A 17 -40.75 -24.89 2.02
CA ALA A 17 -39.78 -25.66 1.24
C ALA A 17 -38.42 -25.54 1.90
N VAL A 18 -38.12 -26.47 2.78
CA VAL A 18 -36.76 -26.70 3.32
C VAL A 18 -35.94 -27.31 2.18
N PHE A 19 -35.22 -26.49 1.46
CA PHE A 19 -34.14 -26.96 0.63
C PHE A 19 -32.89 -27.06 1.46
N SER A 20 -32.69 -28.25 2.01
CA SER A 20 -31.39 -28.70 2.53
C SER A 20 -30.44 -28.91 1.37
N GLY A 21 -29.88 -27.81 0.86
CA GLY A 21 -28.76 -27.84 -0.07
C GLY A 21 -27.49 -28.05 0.73
N VAL A 22 -27.04 -29.27 0.86
CA VAL A 22 -25.65 -29.59 1.24
C VAL A 22 -24.75 -29.06 0.13
N GLY A 23 -24.38 -27.80 0.24
CA GLY A 23 -23.33 -27.20 -0.59
C GLY A 23 -22.00 -27.77 -0.15
N LEU A 24 -21.50 -28.74 -0.89
CA LEU A 24 -20.09 -29.13 -0.89
C LEU A 24 -19.27 -27.86 -1.13
N VAL A 25 -18.70 -27.31 -0.06
CA VAL A 25 -17.62 -26.34 -0.15
C VAL A 25 -16.39 -27.16 -0.57
N LEU A 26 -16.30 -27.42 -1.87
CA LEU A 26 -15.03 -27.74 -2.48
C LEU A 26 -14.16 -26.50 -2.31
N GLY A 27 -13.29 -26.55 -1.31
CA GLY A 27 -12.17 -25.64 -1.20
C GLY A 27 -11.29 -25.75 -2.44
N GLY A 28 -11.76 -25.14 -3.51
CA GLY A 28 -10.96 -24.88 -4.68
C GLY A 28 -9.93 -23.84 -4.29
N CYS A 29 -8.73 -24.26 -3.90
CA CYS A 29 -7.56 -23.43 -4.00
C CYS A 29 -7.52 -22.93 -5.44
N GLY A 30 -7.93 -21.68 -5.61
CA GLY A 30 -8.01 -21.03 -6.91
C GLY A 30 -6.62 -20.86 -7.49
N LEU A 31 -6.20 -21.82 -8.26
CA LEU A 31 -5.18 -21.69 -9.29
C LEU A 31 -5.79 -20.97 -10.52
N LEU A 32 -6.38 -19.80 -10.30
CA LEU A 32 -6.52 -18.85 -11.38
C LEU A 32 -5.14 -18.20 -11.54
N PRO A 33 -4.54 -18.18 -12.75
CA PRO A 33 -3.29 -17.48 -13.00
C PRO A 33 -3.51 -16.03 -12.61
N GLY A 34 -2.84 -15.64 -11.49
CA GLY A 34 -3.16 -14.54 -10.63
C GLY A 34 -3.38 -13.20 -11.33
N ARG A 35 -4.50 -12.62 -11.11
CA ARG A 35 -4.56 -11.16 -11.03
C ARG A 35 -3.67 -10.78 -9.86
N ARG A 36 -2.49 -10.24 -10.15
CA ARG A 36 -1.67 -9.60 -9.12
C ARG A 36 -2.55 -8.54 -8.47
N ARG A 37 -2.56 -8.54 -7.13
CA ARG A 37 -3.30 -7.52 -6.37
C ARG A 37 -2.67 -6.16 -6.70
N GLU A 38 -3.48 -5.18 -6.96
CA GLU A 38 -3.08 -3.77 -7.03
C GLU A 38 -3.07 -3.20 -5.62
N ILE A 39 -2.05 -2.41 -5.29
CA ILE A 39 -1.97 -1.71 -4.00
C ILE A 39 -2.22 -0.22 -4.19
N GLU A 40 -2.53 0.44 -3.09
CA GLU A 40 -2.67 1.89 -3.07
C GLU A 40 -1.32 2.56 -3.26
N VAL A 41 -1.27 3.50 -4.20
CA VAL A 41 -0.12 4.39 -4.43
C VAL A 41 -0.61 5.82 -4.17
N ALA A 42 -0.20 6.38 -3.03
CA ALA A 42 -0.57 7.74 -2.64
C ALA A 42 0.52 8.32 -1.74
N ALA A 43 0.69 9.65 -1.80
CA ALA A 43 1.66 10.34 -0.97
C ALA A 43 1.46 10.01 0.52
N SER A 44 2.56 9.83 1.25
CA SER A 44 2.59 9.76 2.69
C SER A 44 2.87 11.17 3.21
N SER A 45 1.98 11.68 4.06
CA SER A 45 2.15 13.02 4.64
C SER A 45 3.36 13.06 5.55
N GLY A 46 3.52 12.07 6.42
CA GLY A 46 4.63 12.01 7.36
C GLY A 46 5.98 11.86 6.67
N LEU A 47 6.07 11.04 5.61
CA LEU A 47 7.30 10.94 4.82
C LEU A 47 7.63 12.25 4.11
N THR A 48 6.63 12.94 3.56
CA THR A 48 6.81 14.23 2.91
C THR A 48 7.31 15.28 3.91
N ASP A 49 6.67 15.36 5.07
CA ASP A 49 7.05 16.30 6.13
C ASP A 49 8.46 16.02 6.67
N ALA A 50 8.83 14.75 6.82
CA ALA A 50 10.18 14.36 7.26
C ALA A 50 11.25 14.77 6.25
N VAL A 51 11.00 14.59 4.96
CA VAL A 51 11.94 15.01 3.91
C VAL A 51 12.11 16.53 3.89
N ILE A 52 11.01 17.28 4.02
CA ILE A 52 11.06 18.75 4.11
C ILE A 52 11.88 19.19 5.33
N ALA A 53 11.58 18.61 6.49
CA ALA A 53 12.28 18.94 7.75
C ALA A 53 13.78 18.68 7.66
N VAL A 54 14.20 17.54 7.11
CA VAL A 54 15.63 17.23 6.88
C VAL A 54 16.29 18.27 5.97
N GLY A 55 15.59 18.74 4.95
CA GLY A 55 16.10 19.80 4.07
C GLY A 55 16.22 21.16 4.72
N GLU A 56 15.39 21.45 5.74
CA GLU A 56 15.36 22.73 6.43
C GLU A 56 16.32 22.81 7.62
N ASP A 57 16.32 21.80 8.48
CA ASP A 57 17.10 21.81 9.74
C ASP A 57 18.35 20.93 9.70
N HIS A 58 18.51 20.10 8.67
CA HIS A 58 19.62 19.16 8.46
C HIS A 58 19.76 18.10 9.55
N GLU A 59 18.69 17.87 10.33
CA GLU A 59 18.68 16.82 11.35
C GLU A 59 18.14 15.51 10.78
N PRO A 60 18.75 14.36 11.09
CA PRO A 60 18.26 13.06 10.65
C PRO A 60 16.82 12.77 11.09
N ARG A 61 16.05 12.08 10.25
CA ARG A 61 14.69 11.62 10.54
C ARG A 61 14.56 10.13 10.22
N ASP A 62 13.96 9.37 11.13
CA ASP A 62 13.69 7.97 10.90
C ASP A 62 12.51 7.81 9.93
N VAL A 63 12.68 6.99 8.89
CA VAL A 63 11.60 6.68 7.95
C VAL A 63 10.46 5.97 8.68
N ALA A 64 10.78 5.09 9.66
CA ALA A 64 9.76 4.41 10.45
C ALA A 64 8.89 5.39 11.23
N SER A 65 9.50 6.33 11.97
CA SER A 65 8.75 7.33 12.74
C SER A 65 7.89 8.24 11.85
N ALA A 66 8.34 8.51 10.64
CA ALA A 66 7.61 9.33 9.68
C ALA A 66 6.35 8.65 9.12
N THR A 67 6.28 7.32 9.16
CA THR A 67 5.20 6.54 8.52
C THR A 67 4.39 5.68 9.49
N GLU A 68 4.78 5.57 10.78
CA GLU A 68 4.19 4.66 11.75
C GLU A 68 2.69 4.87 12.00
N GLU A 69 2.20 6.10 11.87
CA GLU A 69 0.78 6.42 12.05
C GLU A 69 -0.07 6.08 10.81
N GLU A 70 0.57 5.88 9.65
CA GLU A 70 -0.16 5.68 8.39
C GLU A 70 -0.31 4.20 8.03
N PHE A 71 0.75 3.39 8.20
CA PHE A 71 0.76 1.96 7.87
C PHE A 71 1.92 1.19 8.49
N ASP A 72 1.72 -0.11 8.72
CA ASP A 72 2.76 -1.01 9.21
C ASP A 72 3.60 -1.61 8.08
N TRP A 73 4.91 -1.68 8.27
CA TRP A 73 5.86 -2.25 7.32
C TRP A 73 7.11 -2.80 8.01
N ASP A 74 7.91 -3.61 7.30
CA ASP A 74 9.17 -4.19 7.79
C ASP A 74 10.38 -3.85 6.91
N ARG A 75 10.14 -3.47 5.65
CA ARG A 75 11.17 -3.03 4.72
C ARG A 75 10.56 -2.22 3.58
N PHE A 76 11.40 -1.49 2.87
CA PHE A 76 10.98 -0.80 1.65
C PHE A 76 12.07 -0.84 0.58
N ALA A 77 11.66 -0.61 -0.65
CA ALA A 77 12.53 -0.35 -1.79
C ALA A 77 12.22 1.01 -2.40
N VAL A 78 13.17 1.57 -3.11
CA VAL A 78 13.05 2.91 -3.72
C VAL A 78 13.28 2.80 -5.21
N TYR A 79 12.39 3.42 -5.98
CA TYR A 79 12.45 3.43 -7.44
C TYR A 79 12.42 4.86 -7.96
N THR A 80 13.21 5.11 -9.00
CA THR A 80 13.33 6.42 -9.65
C THR A 80 12.65 6.42 -11.01
N ILE A 81 12.47 7.62 -11.56
CA ILE A 81 11.97 7.81 -12.93
C ILE A 81 12.73 6.92 -13.93
N GLY A 82 12.00 6.30 -14.83
CA GLY A 82 12.53 5.40 -15.85
C GLY A 82 12.68 3.93 -15.42
N THR A 83 12.47 3.60 -14.12
CA THR A 83 12.44 2.20 -13.67
C THR A 83 11.33 1.44 -14.41
N PRO A 84 11.61 0.28 -15.03
CA PRO A 84 10.58 -0.51 -15.71
C PRO A 84 9.48 -0.94 -14.71
N ALA A 85 8.22 -0.80 -15.11
CA ALA A 85 7.10 -1.24 -14.29
C ALA A 85 7.16 -2.74 -13.97
N THR A 86 7.69 -3.55 -14.87
CA THR A 86 7.90 -4.98 -14.65
C THR A 86 8.84 -5.24 -13.46
N THR A 87 9.93 -4.48 -13.35
CA THR A 87 10.86 -4.58 -12.22
C THR A 87 10.16 -4.24 -10.90
N ILE A 88 9.47 -3.11 -10.85
CA ILE A 88 8.74 -2.68 -9.65
C ILE A 88 7.70 -3.72 -9.24
N ASN A 89 6.89 -4.20 -10.18
CA ASN A 89 5.80 -5.14 -9.92
C ASN A 89 6.30 -6.55 -9.58
N GLU A 90 7.41 -6.99 -10.14
CA GLU A 90 8.02 -8.28 -9.82
C GLU A 90 8.62 -8.30 -8.43
N GLU A 91 9.40 -7.28 -8.08
CA GLU A 91 9.99 -7.13 -6.75
C GLU A 91 8.94 -6.89 -5.66
N SER A 92 7.85 -6.19 -6.00
CA SER A 92 6.74 -5.92 -5.08
C SER A 92 5.79 -7.12 -4.90
N GLY A 93 5.77 -8.06 -5.84
CA GLY A 93 4.81 -9.18 -5.85
C GLY A 93 3.36 -8.78 -6.17
N VAL A 94 3.10 -7.50 -6.40
CA VAL A 94 1.79 -6.89 -6.65
C VAL A 94 1.90 -5.88 -7.78
N ILE A 95 0.77 -5.32 -8.24
CA ILE A 95 0.78 -4.22 -9.20
C ILE A 95 0.90 -2.90 -8.44
N VAL A 96 2.02 -2.23 -8.61
CA VAL A 96 2.31 -0.89 -8.09
C VAL A 96 2.26 0.13 -9.23
N GLU A 97 2.82 -0.23 -10.39
CA GLU A 97 2.90 0.64 -11.57
C GLU A 97 2.21 -0.06 -12.74
N THR A 98 1.32 0.66 -13.43
CA THR A 98 0.53 0.14 -14.56
C THR A 98 1.05 0.57 -15.93
N GLY A 99 1.95 1.56 -15.98
CA GLY A 99 2.62 2.02 -17.19
C GLY A 99 3.70 1.05 -17.69
N GLU A 100 4.46 1.46 -18.68
CA GLU A 100 5.65 0.70 -19.11
C GLU A 100 6.84 0.96 -18.17
N ARG A 101 6.91 2.17 -17.64
CA ARG A 101 7.95 2.65 -16.73
C ARG A 101 7.35 3.62 -15.73
N TYR A 102 7.96 3.72 -14.55
CA TYR A 102 7.67 4.79 -13.63
C TYR A 102 8.06 6.14 -14.26
N SER A 103 7.08 7.01 -14.42
CA SER A 103 7.22 8.22 -15.26
C SER A 103 7.14 9.54 -14.48
N THR A 104 6.83 9.50 -13.20
CA THR A 104 6.83 10.69 -12.35
C THR A 104 8.25 11.11 -11.97
N GLN A 105 8.47 12.41 -11.78
CA GLN A 105 9.76 12.95 -11.32
C GLN A 105 9.99 12.69 -9.82
N GLU A 106 8.97 12.20 -9.15
CA GLU A 106 9.03 11.80 -7.75
C GLU A 106 9.73 10.46 -7.60
N VAL A 107 10.37 10.26 -6.47
CA VAL A 107 10.90 8.97 -6.07
C VAL A 107 9.78 8.13 -5.45
N LEU A 108 9.64 6.88 -5.88
CA LEU A 108 8.63 5.97 -5.37
C LEU A 108 9.22 5.07 -4.29
N PHE A 109 8.71 5.21 -3.07
CA PHE A 109 8.94 4.26 -2.00
C PHE A 109 7.88 3.16 -2.07
N VAL A 110 8.29 1.90 -2.05
CA VAL A 110 7.37 0.76 -1.98
C VAL A 110 7.63 0.02 -0.68
N PHE A 111 6.70 0.14 0.25
CA PHE A 111 6.77 -0.47 1.57
C PHE A 111 6.20 -1.87 1.56
N HIS A 112 6.87 -2.78 2.26
CA HIS A 112 6.51 -4.19 2.36
C HIS A 112 6.28 -4.59 3.81
N ARG A 113 5.42 -5.58 3.99
CA ARG A 113 5.23 -6.31 5.24
C ARG A 113 5.14 -7.79 4.94
N ASP A 114 5.90 -8.59 5.66
CA ASP A 114 5.94 -10.05 5.48
C ASP A 114 6.19 -10.47 4.02
N GLY A 115 7.06 -9.74 3.33
CA GLY A 115 7.43 -10.00 1.94
C GLY A 115 6.42 -9.57 0.87
N THR A 116 5.35 -8.87 1.24
CA THR A 116 4.33 -8.37 0.31
C THR A 116 4.24 -6.86 0.38
N ALA A 117 4.20 -6.19 -0.76
CA ALA A 117 4.01 -4.75 -0.78
C ALA A 117 2.63 -4.36 -0.23
N VAL A 118 2.62 -3.36 0.66
CA VAL A 118 1.42 -2.86 1.35
C VAL A 118 1.06 -1.43 0.93
N ARG A 119 2.05 -0.64 0.53
CA ARG A 119 1.87 0.77 0.17
C ARG A 119 2.92 1.22 -0.85
N GLY A 120 2.52 2.02 -1.83
CA GLY A 120 3.39 2.85 -2.64
C GLY A 120 3.26 4.31 -2.20
N ALA A 121 4.38 4.99 -1.91
CA ALA A 121 4.39 6.39 -1.50
C ALA A 121 5.35 7.18 -2.40
N PRO A 122 4.84 7.97 -3.37
CA PRO A 122 5.66 8.92 -4.10
C PRO A 122 6.10 10.05 -3.17
N SER A 123 7.33 10.51 -3.33
CA SER A 123 7.90 11.64 -2.60
C SER A 123 8.52 12.63 -3.60
N GLY A 124 8.10 13.89 -3.52
CA GLY A 124 8.37 14.96 -4.50
C GLY A 124 9.78 15.56 -4.47
N PHE A 125 10.77 14.87 -3.95
CA PHE A 125 12.13 15.39 -3.82
C PHE A 125 13.13 14.63 -4.66
N GLU A 126 14.17 15.34 -5.14
CA GLU A 126 15.32 14.78 -5.80
C GLU A 126 16.13 13.95 -4.80
N PHE A 127 15.69 12.74 -4.59
CA PHE A 127 16.47 11.75 -3.89
C PHE A 127 17.51 11.17 -4.83
N LEU A 128 18.74 11.35 -4.53
CA LEU A 128 19.76 10.49 -5.08
C LEU A 128 19.71 9.16 -4.33
N ALA A 129 18.73 8.34 -4.67
CA ALA A 129 18.66 6.97 -4.19
C ALA A 129 19.89 6.23 -4.72
N HIS A 130 20.84 5.99 -3.87
CA HIS A 130 21.93 5.08 -4.17
C HIS A 130 21.35 3.66 -4.27
N GLY A 131 21.21 3.18 -5.51
CA GLY A 131 20.81 1.82 -5.84
C GLY A 131 19.30 1.64 -5.96
N ALA A 132 18.76 1.83 -7.18
CA ALA A 132 17.46 1.24 -7.51
C ALA A 132 17.51 -0.27 -7.18
N GLY A 133 16.55 -0.75 -6.36
CA GLY A 133 16.48 -2.15 -5.94
C GLY A 133 17.21 -2.49 -4.63
N ALA A 134 17.81 -1.53 -3.92
CA ALA A 134 18.29 -1.76 -2.57
C ALA A 134 17.10 -1.85 -1.60
N TRP A 135 17.16 -2.85 -0.70
CA TRP A 135 16.19 -3.01 0.38
C TRP A 135 16.65 -2.26 1.62
N TRP A 136 15.74 -1.50 2.20
CA TRP A 136 15.95 -0.68 3.38
C TRP A 136 15.08 -1.18 4.54
N GLY A 137 15.61 -1.15 5.74
CA GLY A 137 14.93 -1.58 6.96
C GLY A 137 14.31 -0.44 7.77
N PRO A 138 13.62 -0.76 8.89
CA PRO A 138 12.96 0.23 9.73
C PRO A 138 13.89 1.24 10.41
N ARG A 139 15.20 0.95 10.49
CA ARG A 139 16.18 1.86 11.09
C ARG A 139 16.78 2.85 10.11
N THR A 140 16.34 2.79 8.85
CA THR A 140 16.79 3.71 7.82
C THR A 140 16.39 5.14 8.16
N GLN A 141 17.35 6.04 8.00
CA GLN A 141 17.19 7.46 8.23
C GLN A 141 17.25 8.25 6.93
N LEU A 142 16.52 9.34 6.92
CA LEU A 142 16.69 10.45 6.00
C LEU A 142 17.76 11.35 6.57
N VAL A 143 18.83 11.59 5.83
CA VAL A 143 19.93 12.46 6.27
C VAL A 143 20.24 13.50 5.22
N TRP A 144 20.70 14.66 5.65
CA TRP A 144 21.15 15.72 4.75
C TRP A 144 22.59 15.51 4.33
N ASP A 145 22.83 15.59 3.03
CA ASP A 145 24.18 15.62 2.45
C ASP A 145 24.36 16.95 1.70
N PRO A 146 25.39 17.75 2.01
CA PRO A 146 25.60 19.06 1.41
C PRO A 146 25.83 19.03 -0.12
N GLU A 147 26.27 17.90 -0.66
CA GLU A 147 26.57 17.74 -2.09
C GLU A 147 25.42 17.09 -2.85
N GLN A 148 24.62 16.25 -2.17
CA GLN A 148 23.64 15.40 -2.79
C GLN A 148 22.19 15.69 -2.35
N GLY A 149 22.00 16.53 -1.34
CA GLY A 149 20.68 16.77 -0.75
C GLY A 149 20.27 15.67 0.23
N THR A 150 18.98 15.43 0.38
CA THR A 150 18.48 14.38 1.28
C THR A 150 18.77 12.99 0.71
N ARG A 151 19.36 12.10 1.51
CA ARG A 151 19.65 10.71 1.15
C ARG A 151 19.17 9.74 2.22
N LEU A 152 19.12 8.45 1.85
CA LEU A 152 18.87 7.36 2.79
C LEU A 152 20.21 6.87 3.37
N GLU A 153 20.20 6.58 4.65
CA GLU A 153 21.31 5.98 5.35
C GLU A 153 20.81 4.88 6.30
N ASP A 154 21.45 3.72 6.27
CA ASP A 154 21.25 2.69 7.29
C ASP A 154 22.35 2.85 8.33
N PRO A 155 22.03 3.21 9.57
CA PRO A 155 23.04 3.46 10.62
C PRO A 155 23.81 2.20 11.02
N ASP A 156 23.37 1.02 10.56
CA ASP A 156 24.04 -0.26 10.86
C ASP A 156 24.75 -0.89 9.64
N ALA A 157 24.79 -0.20 8.49
CA ALA A 157 25.43 -0.68 7.27
C ALA A 157 26.95 -0.51 7.27
#